data_db4c96fb562b75fc2cca9ea0f8518e7e
#
_entry.id   db4c96fb562b75fc2cca9ea0f8518e7e
#
_cell.length_a   1.000
_cell.length_b   1.000
_cell.length_c   1.000
_cell.angle_alpha   90.00
_cell.angle_beta   90.00
_cell.angle_gamma   90.00
#
_symmetry.space_group_name_H-M   'P 1'
#
loop_
_entity.id
_entity.type
_entity.pdbx_description
1 polymer ?
#
loop_
_entity_poly.entity_id
_entity_poly.type
_entity_poly.pdbx_seq_one_letter_code
_entity_poly.pdbx_strand_id
1 'polypeptide(L)'
;MNKLPRFACAGATGVAIALMLAAASGEQKDDKKQPDPRPKLTLKAQPALAIAPARVVFTAELVGGANDYQEFYCPTVEWQWGDDTTSESNADCEPYAPGTSAIKRRFTMDHSYEHGYNAPMKVLFRLKRRDKTLVAASTNVQIRPGIRDPGN
;
A
#
# COMPACT_ATOMS: atom_id res chain seq x y z
N MET A 1 -10.68 57.84 -44.72
CA MET A 1 -11.05 58.03 -46.15
C MET A 1 -11.29 56.66 -46.76
N ASN A 2 -12.51 56.53 -47.29
CA ASN A 2 -12.93 55.53 -48.29
C ASN A 2 -13.08 54.08 -47.85
N LYS A 3 -14.10 53.39 -48.08
CA LYS A 3 -15.49 53.55 -48.63
C LYS A 3 -16.05 52.15 -48.64
N LEU A 4 -17.24 51.97 -48.08
CA LEU A 4 -18.10 50.80 -48.35
C LEU A 4 -18.47 50.72 -49.84
N PRO A 5 -18.87 49.57 -50.34
CA PRO A 5 -20.23 49.51 -50.82
C PRO A 5 -21.07 48.35 -50.31
N ARG A 6 -22.31 48.65 -50.10
CA ARG A 6 -23.47 47.81 -49.93
C ARG A 6 -23.81 47.11 -51.25
N PHE A 7 -24.19 45.84 -51.17
CA PHE A 7 -25.13 45.23 -52.09
C PHE A 7 -26.13 44.37 -51.31
N ALA A 8 -27.37 44.79 -51.44
CA ALA A 8 -28.56 44.05 -51.08
C ALA A 8 -28.96 43.17 -52.25
N CYS A 9 -29.41 41.96 -52.00
CA CYS A 9 -30.45 41.31 -52.80
C CYS A 9 -31.18 40.26 -51.99
N ALA A 10 -32.46 40.36 -52.01
CA ALA A 10 -33.48 39.53 -51.38
C ALA A 10 -33.70 38.25 -52.19
N GLY A 11 -34.20 37.19 -51.50
CA GLY A 11 -34.74 35.99 -52.16
C GLY A 11 -35.07 34.91 -51.14
N ALA A 12 -36.22 34.88 -50.71
CA ALA A 12 -37.33 33.96 -50.48
C ALA A 12 -37.02 32.46 -50.16
N THR A 13 -37.69 32.04 -49.09
CA THR A 13 -38.41 30.77 -48.81
C THR A 13 -37.67 29.43 -48.86
N GLY A 14 -37.73 28.78 -47.71
CA GLY A 14 -37.45 27.35 -47.56
C GLY A 14 -37.37 26.93 -46.11
N VAL A 15 -38.53 26.70 -45.45
CA VAL A 15 -38.63 26.07 -44.12
C VAL A 15 -38.26 24.59 -44.25
N ALA A 16 -37.17 24.21 -43.70
CA ALA A 16 -36.90 22.80 -43.38
C ALA A 16 -36.36 22.73 -41.95
N ILE A 17 -37.26 22.42 -41.02
CA ILE A 17 -36.92 22.11 -39.64
C ILE A 17 -36.32 20.68 -39.63
N ALA A 18 -35.03 20.57 -39.66
CA ALA A 18 -34.33 19.32 -39.34
C ALA A 18 -34.04 19.32 -37.83
N LEU A 19 -34.88 18.61 -37.08
CA LEU A 19 -34.53 18.21 -35.68
C LEU A 19 -33.29 17.33 -35.74
N MET A 20 -32.12 17.87 -35.48
CA MET A 20 -30.93 17.10 -35.11
C MET A 20 -31.05 16.75 -33.64
N LEU A 21 -31.49 15.49 -33.34
CA LEU A 21 -31.23 14.88 -32.04
C LEU A 21 -29.71 14.70 -31.94
N ALA A 22 -29.05 15.58 -31.22
CA ALA A 22 -27.70 15.36 -30.75
C ALA A 22 -27.77 14.29 -29.64
N ALA A 23 -27.53 13.03 -30.00
CA ALA A 23 -27.21 12.00 -29.03
C ALA A 23 -25.89 12.40 -28.40
N ALA A 24 -25.94 12.98 -27.20
CA ALA A 24 -24.79 13.15 -26.34
C ALA A 24 -24.39 11.72 -25.87
N SER A 25 -23.49 11.07 -26.60
CA SER A 25 -22.77 9.90 -26.13
C SER A 25 -21.91 10.38 -24.96
N GLY A 26 -22.43 10.22 -23.75
CA GLY A 26 -21.65 10.34 -22.54
C GLY A 26 -20.55 9.28 -22.57
N GLU A 27 -19.36 9.71 -22.93
CA GLU A 27 -18.14 8.94 -22.79
C GLU A 27 -17.90 8.77 -21.29
N GLN A 28 -18.44 7.67 -20.72
CA GLN A 28 -18.04 7.20 -19.40
C GLN A 28 -16.55 6.89 -19.50
N LYS A 29 -15.71 7.81 -19.04
CA LYS A 29 -14.34 7.50 -18.63
C LYS A 29 -14.45 6.46 -17.54
N ASP A 30 -14.33 5.20 -17.92
CA ASP A 30 -13.91 4.13 -17.01
C ASP A 30 -12.51 4.53 -16.52
N ASP A 31 -12.47 5.19 -15.37
CA ASP A 31 -11.25 5.36 -14.59
C ASP A 31 -10.85 3.97 -14.08
N LYS A 32 -10.38 3.11 -14.96
CA LYS A 32 -9.59 1.94 -14.62
C LYS A 32 -8.32 2.50 -14.00
N LYS A 33 -8.38 2.73 -12.69
CA LYS A 33 -7.22 3.04 -11.85
C LYS A 33 -6.17 1.99 -12.18
N GLN A 34 -5.21 2.39 -13.01
CA GLN A 34 -4.10 1.53 -13.41
C GLN A 34 -3.46 1.02 -12.11
N PRO A 35 -3.32 -0.30 -11.91
CA PRO A 35 -2.74 -0.83 -10.70
C PRO A 35 -1.41 -0.13 -10.45
N ASP A 36 -1.25 0.43 -9.24
CA ASP A 36 0.02 1.03 -8.83
C ASP A 36 1.13 -0.02 -9.04
N PRO A 37 2.12 0.21 -9.90
CA PRO A 37 3.15 -0.78 -10.20
C PRO A 37 4.01 -1.09 -8.98
N ARG A 38 3.99 -0.24 -7.95
CA ARG A 38 4.76 -0.41 -6.72
C ARG A 38 4.02 -1.28 -5.71
N PRO A 39 4.66 -2.33 -5.16
CA PRO A 39 4.07 -3.14 -4.09
C PRO A 39 3.74 -2.29 -2.85
N LYS A 40 2.60 -2.59 -2.22
CA LYS A 40 2.18 -2.03 -0.93
C LYS A 40 2.40 -3.04 0.18
N LEU A 41 2.74 -2.57 1.36
CA LEU A 41 2.99 -3.40 2.52
C LEU A 41 1.79 -3.40 3.46
N THR A 42 1.39 -4.58 3.92
CA THR A 42 0.44 -4.78 5.00
C THR A 42 1.10 -5.53 6.14
N LEU A 43 0.66 -5.31 7.39
CA LEU A 43 1.16 -5.98 8.57
C LEU A 43 -0.01 -6.43 9.45
N LYS A 44 0.01 -7.69 9.88
CA LYS A 44 -0.99 -8.31 10.75
C LYS A 44 -0.31 -8.95 11.95
N ALA A 45 -0.95 -8.86 13.11
CA ALA A 45 -0.58 -9.55 14.34
C ALA A 45 -1.62 -10.60 14.70
N GLN A 46 -1.19 -11.77 15.14
CA GLN A 46 -2.11 -12.84 15.54
C GLN A 46 -1.53 -13.60 16.75
N PRO A 47 -2.22 -13.57 17.90
CA PRO A 47 -3.44 -12.79 18.18
C PRO A 47 -3.13 -11.28 18.31
N ALA A 48 -4.14 -10.42 18.04
CA ALA A 48 -4.01 -8.97 18.26
C ALA A 48 -4.21 -8.55 19.72
N LEU A 49 -4.80 -9.44 20.53
CA LEU A 49 -4.97 -9.30 21.97
C LEU A 49 -4.50 -10.58 22.65
N ALA A 50 -3.64 -10.48 23.65
CA ALA A 50 -3.14 -11.62 24.43
C ALA A 50 -2.91 -11.22 25.90
N ILE A 51 -2.68 -12.22 26.76
CA ILE A 51 -2.32 -12.07 28.17
C ILE A 51 -0.88 -12.52 28.32
N ALA A 52 -0.05 -11.72 28.97
CA ALA A 52 1.35 -12.02 29.21
C ALA A 52 1.54 -13.21 30.19
N PRO A 53 2.59 -14.05 30.00
CA PRO A 53 3.50 -14.04 28.87
C PRO A 53 2.82 -14.51 27.58
N ALA A 54 3.09 -13.87 26.43
CA ALA A 54 2.39 -14.15 25.20
C ALA A 54 3.32 -14.16 23.98
N ARG A 55 3.16 -15.16 23.13
CA ARG A 55 3.80 -15.22 21.81
C ARG A 55 2.82 -14.76 20.75
N VAL A 56 3.23 -13.78 19.96
CA VAL A 56 2.42 -13.21 18.88
C VAL A 56 3.15 -13.43 17.56
N VAL A 57 2.42 -13.93 16.56
CA VAL A 57 2.93 -14.10 15.19
C VAL A 57 2.58 -12.88 14.37
N PHE A 58 3.58 -12.30 13.74
CA PHE A 58 3.43 -11.16 12.84
C PHE A 58 3.66 -11.60 11.40
N THR A 59 2.79 -11.16 10.52
CA THR A 59 2.89 -11.42 9.07
C THR A 59 2.84 -10.11 8.32
N ALA A 60 3.95 -9.77 7.68
CA ALA A 60 4.05 -8.66 6.74
C ALA A 60 3.93 -9.19 5.31
N GLU A 61 3.15 -8.52 4.46
CA GLU A 61 2.87 -8.98 3.11
C GLU A 61 2.93 -7.84 2.10
N LEU A 62 3.69 -8.05 1.03
CA LEU A 62 3.74 -7.16 -0.13
C LEU A 62 2.60 -7.52 -1.09
N VAL A 63 1.68 -6.58 -1.30
CA VAL A 63 0.48 -6.74 -2.14
C VAL A 63 0.60 -5.86 -3.39
N GLY A 64 0.21 -6.39 -4.54
CA GLY A 64 0.28 -5.69 -5.82
C GLY A 64 1.71 -5.59 -6.37
N GLY A 65 1.89 -4.77 -7.40
CA GLY A 65 3.16 -4.59 -8.10
C GLY A 65 3.66 -5.85 -8.83
N ALA A 66 4.69 -5.68 -9.66
CA ALA A 66 5.32 -6.79 -10.38
C ALA A 66 6.13 -7.69 -9.44
N ASN A 67 6.29 -8.98 -9.83
CA ASN A 67 7.08 -9.94 -9.04
C ASN A 67 8.58 -9.71 -9.15
N ASP A 68 9.04 -9.08 -10.21
CA ASP A 68 10.43 -8.75 -10.50
C ASP A 68 10.79 -7.29 -10.19
N TYR A 69 10.09 -6.68 -9.22
CA TYR A 69 10.33 -5.28 -8.85
C TYR A 69 11.69 -5.12 -8.17
N GLN A 70 12.71 -4.71 -8.92
CA GLN A 70 14.11 -4.68 -8.50
C GLN A 70 14.36 -3.98 -7.17
N GLU A 71 13.64 -2.89 -6.89
CA GLU A 71 13.82 -2.13 -5.64
C GLU A 71 13.53 -2.98 -4.40
N PHE A 72 12.59 -3.94 -4.50
CA PHE A 72 12.18 -4.85 -3.43
C PHE A 72 12.88 -6.20 -3.44
N TYR A 73 13.81 -6.40 -4.38
CA TYR A 73 14.59 -7.62 -4.41
C TYR A 73 15.66 -7.61 -3.32
N CYS A 74 15.68 -8.65 -2.48
CA CYS A 74 16.65 -8.84 -1.41
C CYS A 74 16.79 -7.63 -0.45
N PRO A 75 15.72 -7.18 0.18
CA PRO A 75 15.77 -6.07 1.13
C PRO A 75 16.30 -6.54 2.49
N THR A 76 16.87 -5.62 3.25
CA THR A 76 17.02 -5.76 4.69
C THR A 76 15.66 -5.67 5.35
N VAL A 77 15.36 -6.59 6.26
CA VAL A 77 14.12 -6.65 7.03
C VAL A 77 14.37 -6.15 8.44
N GLU A 78 13.59 -5.18 8.89
CA GLU A 78 13.65 -4.63 10.25
C GLU A 78 12.28 -4.74 10.92
N TRP A 79 12.28 -5.26 12.14
CA TRP A 79 11.15 -5.30 13.05
C TRP A 79 11.43 -4.46 14.28
N GLN A 80 10.49 -3.59 14.66
CA GLN A 80 10.47 -2.89 15.94
C GLN A 80 9.23 -3.35 16.70
N TRP A 81 9.44 -4.00 17.85
CA TRP A 81 8.39 -4.76 18.53
C TRP A 81 7.50 -3.91 19.43
N GLY A 82 7.90 -2.66 19.69
CA GLY A 82 7.17 -1.72 20.53
C GLY A 82 7.45 -1.85 22.02
N ASP A 83 8.29 -2.80 22.41
CA ASP A 83 8.81 -3.04 23.76
C ASP A 83 10.30 -2.63 23.86
N ASP A 84 10.71 -1.67 23.05
CA ASP A 84 12.07 -1.17 22.90
C ASP A 84 13.07 -2.18 22.32
N THR A 85 12.58 -3.35 21.90
CA THR A 85 13.40 -4.34 21.20
C THR A 85 13.22 -4.27 19.69
N THR A 86 14.26 -4.69 18.96
CA THR A 86 14.29 -4.70 17.51
C THR A 86 14.94 -5.97 16.98
N SER A 87 14.56 -6.39 15.77
CA SER A 87 15.21 -7.47 15.05
C SER A 87 15.48 -7.03 13.62
N GLU A 88 16.70 -7.28 13.15
CA GLU A 88 17.10 -7.01 11.78
C GLU A 88 17.66 -8.27 11.14
N SER A 89 17.30 -8.52 9.89
CA SER A 89 17.84 -9.61 9.09
C SER A 89 18.12 -9.20 7.67
N ASN A 90 19.26 -9.66 7.17
CA ASN A 90 19.65 -9.52 5.77
C ASN A 90 19.56 -10.89 5.12
N ALA A 91 18.98 -10.95 3.92
CA ALA A 91 19.04 -12.15 3.10
C ALA A 91 20.33 -12.12 2.27
N ASP A 92 20.96 -13.28 2.13
CA ASP A 92 22.01 -13.49 1.14
C ASP A 92 21.34 -13.94 -0.16
N CYS A 93 21.44 -13.13 -1.20
CA CYS A 93 20.75 -13.36 -2.46
C CYS A 93 21.71 -13.28 -3.63
N GLU A 94 21.44 -14.08 -4.64
CA GLU A 94 22.11 -13.98 -5.94
C GLU A 94 21.92 -12.58 -6.55
N PRO A 95 22.80 -12.15 -7.45
CA PRO A 95 22.63 -10.89 -8.16
C PRO A 95 21.27 -10.81 -8.86
N TYR A 96 20.65 -9.64 -8.83
CA TYR A 96 19.36 -9.43 -9.48
C TYR A 96 19.46 -9.64 -11.00
N ALA A 97 18.57 -10.50 -11.53
CA ALA A 97 18.41 -10.76 -12.97
C ALA A 97 16.98 -10.39 -13.39
N PRO A 98 16.79 -9.39 -14.29
CA PRO A 98 15.48 -8.97 -14.76
C PRO A 98 14.66 -10.15 -15.35
N GLY A 99 13.38 -10.24 -15.01
CA GLY A 99 12.48 -11.29 -15.50
C GLY A 99 12.69 -12.67 -14.88
N THR A 100 13.77 -12.88 -14.11
CA THR A 100 14.09 -14.15 -13.44
C THR A 100 14.01 -14.02 -11.92
N SER A 101 14.56 -12.93 -11.37
CA SER A 101 14.54 -12.70 -9.93
C SER A 101 13.15 -12.28 -9.45
N ALA A 102 12.65 -12.99 -8.44
CA ALA A 102 11.37 -12.68 -7.81
C ALA A 102 11.54 -12.06 -6.42
N ILE A 103 10.68 -11.11 -6.07
CA ILE A 103 10.65 -10.52 -4.73
C ILE A 103 10.02 -11.47 -3.72
N LYS A 104 10.55 -11.51 -2.50
CA LYS A 104 9.90 -12.17 -1.38
C LYS A 104 8.69 -11.33 -0.94
N ARG A 105 7.49 -11.91 -0.96
CA ARG A 105 6.25 -11.19 -0.68
C ARG A 105 5.76 -11.32 0.73
N ARG A 106 6.12 -12.40 1.45
CA ARG A 106 5.65 -12.68 2.80
C ARG A 106 6.82 -12.83 3.75
N PHE A 107 6.72 -12.13 4.87
CA PHE A 107 7.68 -12.14 5.98
C PHE A 107 6.91 -12.46 7.25
N THR A 108 7.26 -13.55 7.91
CA THR A 108 6.60 -13.97 9.15
C THR A 108 7.65 -14.11 10.23
N MET A 109 7.36 -13.57 11.41
CA MET A 109 8.19 -13.69 12.60
C MET A 109 7.30 -13.67 13.83
N ASP A 110 7.67 -14.42 14.83
CA ASP A 110 7.03 -14.36 16.14
C ASP A 110 7.87 -13.55 17.13
N HIS A 111 7.20 -12.95 18.09
CA HIS A 111 7.79 -12.23 19.19
C HIS A 111 7.10 -12.59 20.49
N SER A 112 7.87 -12.77 21.57
CA SER A 112 7.37 -13.10 22.90
C SER A 112 7.40 -11.87 23.79
N TYR A 113 6.25 -11.53 24.35
CA TYR A 113 6.09 -10.46 25.33
C TYR A 113 5.99 -11.09 26.73
N GLU A 114 7.00 -10.89 27.55
CA GLU A 114 7.05 -11.46 28.90
C GLU A 114 6.14 -10.74 29.89
N HIS A 115 5.86 -9.46 29.65
CA HIS A 115 5.06 -8.60 30.51
C HIS A 115 3.86 -8.02 29.79
N GLY A 116 2.81 -7.74 30.56
CA GLY A 116 1.66 -6.98 30.06
C GLY A 116 1.92 -5.48 30.11
N TYR A 117 1.26 -4.75 29.20
CA TYR A 117 1.38 -3.32 29.04
C TYR A 117 0.00 -2.64 29.15
N ASN A 118 -0.02 -1.44 29.75
CA ASN A 118 -1.27 -0.67 29.92
C ASN A 118 -1.77 -0.06 28.60
N ALA A 119 -0.89 0.14 27.62
CA ALA A 119 -1.20 0.69 26.30
C ALA A 119 -0.91 -0.35 25.20
N PRO A 120 -1.59 -0.27 24.05
CA PRO A 120 -1.26 -1.08 22.90
C PRO A 120 0.18 -0.86 22.43
N MET A 121 0.88 -1.96 22.16
CA MET A 121 2.23 -1.94 21.62
C MET A 121 2.16 -1.72 20.11
N LYS A 122 2.83 -0.68 19.61
CA LYS A 122 2.92 -0.40 18.17
C LYS A 122 4.10 -1.15 17.58
N VAL A 123 3.80 -2.18 16.83
CA VAL A 123 4.81 -2.94 16.07
C VAL A 123 4.99 -2.32 14.70
N LEU A 124 6.22 -2.13 14.29
CA LEU A 124 6.59 -1.54 13.01
C LEU A 124 7.49 -2.50 12.24
N PHE A 125 7.15 -2.74 10.99
CA PHE A 125 7.94 -3.52 10.04
C PHE A 125 8.42 -2.62 8.90
N ARG A 126 9.69 -2.75 8.55
CA ARG A 126 10.30 -2.01 7.43
C ARG A 126 11.08 -2.93 6.50
N LEU A 127 10.97 -2.66 5.23
CA LEU A 127 11.92 -3.15 4.24
C LEU A 127 12.88 -2.01 3.91
N LYS A 128 14.17 -2.30 3.98
CA LYS A 128 15.25 -1.31 3.78
C LYS A 128 16.17 -1.78 2.67
N ARG A 129 16.80 -0.84 2.00
CA ARG A 129 17.95 -1.10 1.15
C ARG A 129 19.06 -0.14 1.55
N ARG A 130 20.14 -0.69 2.10
CA ARG A 130 21.14 0.11 2.81
C ARG A 130 20.45 0.94 3.90
N ASP A 131 20.63 2.26 3.95
CA ASP A 131 20.02 3.15 4.95
C ASP A 131 18.66 3.70 4.55
N LYS A 132 18.16 3.34 3.34
CA LYS A 132 16.88 3.85 2.83
C LYS A 132 15.74 2.89 3.15
N THR A 133 14.70 3.38 3.83
CA THR A 133 13.42 2.67 3.95
C THR A 133 12.69 2.67 2.61
N LEU A 134 12.38 1.49 2.10
CA LEU A 134 11.62 1.30 0.85
C LEU A 134 10.13 1.42 1.11
N VAL A 135 9.67 0.71 2.15
CA VAL A 135 8.28 0.66 2.58
C VAL A 135 8.21 0.28 4.05
N ALA A 136 7.20 0.77 4.76
CA ALA A 136 6.94 0.45 6.15
C ALA A 136 5.45 0.21 6.38
N ALA A 137 5.12 -0.65 7.34
CA ALA A 137 3.76 -0.86 7.84
C ALA A 137 3.79 -1.03 9.35
N SER A 138 2.72 -0.66 10.02
CA SER A 138 2.58 -0.86 11.46
C SER A 138 1.25 -1.49 11.82
N THR A 139 1.23 -2.20 12.94
CA THR A 139 0.03 -2.75 13.57
C THR A 139 0.11 -2.57 15.07
N ASN A 140 -1.01 -2.63 15.75
CA ASN A 140 -1.05 -2.59 17.21
C ASN A 140 -1.38 -3.99 17.76
N VAL A 141 -0.73 -4.35 18.86
CA VAL A 141 -1.04 -5.54 19.65
C VAL A 141 -1.27 -5.13 21.09
N GLN A 142 -2.30 -5.69 21.71
CA GLN A 142 -2.59 -5.44 23.12
C GLN A 142 -2.15 -6.64 23.94
N ILE A 143 -1.14 -6.47 24.80
CA ILE A 143 -0.68 -7.47 25.74
C ILE A 143 -1.12 -7.06 27.14
N ARG A 144 -2.11 -7.75 27.69
CA ARG A 144 -2.61 -7.48 29.04
C ARG A 144 -1.75 -8.18 30.10
N PRO A 145 -1.62 -7.59 31.29
CA PRO A 145 -0.99 -8.29 32.40
C PRO A 145 -1.73 -9.60 32.72
N GLY A 146 -0.98 -10.67 32.95
CA GLY A 146 -1.52 -11.90 33.53
C GLY A 146 -2.02 -11.68 34.94
N ILE A 147 -2.90 -12.56 35.40
CA ILE A 147 -3.31 -12.61 36.81
C ILE A 147 -2.08 -13.03 37.58
N ARG A 148 -1.50 -12.15 38.40
CA ARG A 148 -0.49 -12.56 39.37
C ARG A 148 -1.22 -13.40 40.42
N ASP A 149 -0.79 -14.63 40.60
CA ASP A 149 -1.24 -15.44 41.73
C ASP A 149 -0.83 -14.71 43.00
N PRO A 150 -1.79 -14.29 43.88
CA PRO A 150 -1.45 -13.54 45.11
C PRO A 150 -0.78 -14.39 46.19
N GLY A 151 -0.35 -15.60 45.84
CA GLY A 151 0.13 -16.63 46.79
C GLY A 151 1.62 -16.96 46.73
N ASN A 152 2.50 -16.14 46.09
CA ASN A 152 3.95 -16.43 46.18
C ASN A 152 4.74 -15.16 46.49
#